data_7261c2cf168214cb7fa67f48edbf3192
#
_entry.id   7261c2cf168214cb7fa67f48edbf3192
#
_cell.length_a   1.000
_cell.length_b   1.000
_cell.length_c   1.000
_cell.angle_alpha   90.00
_cell.angle_beta   90.00
_cell.angle_gamma   90.00
#
_symmetry.space_group_name_H-M   'P 1'
#
loop_
_entity.id
_entity.type
_entity.pdbx_description
1 polymer ?
#
loop_
_entity_poly.entity_id
_entity_poly.type
_entity_poly.pdbx_seq_one_letter_code
_entity_poly.pdbx_strand_id
1 'polypeptide(L)'
;MTGQNFSIRTDADKLNELDNLAKARDRSRNFVVNEAIDRYLAEERAWADKVRAGLAAAEAGDFAAAAEVEALFGRFEARAGKPEPEAAK
;
A
#
# COMPACT_ATOMS: atom_id res chain seq x y z
N MET A 1 -14.44 2.08 -19.92
CA MET A 1 -13.34 2.72 -19.29
C MET A 1 -12.08 2.52 -20.06
N THR A 2 -11.28 3.52 -20.18
CA THR A 2 -10.08 3.45 -20.96
C THR A 2 -8.88 3.25 -20.09
N GLY A 3 -8.07 2.29 -20.41
CA GLY A 3 -6.85 2.09 -19.67
C GLY A 3 -5.80 3.09 -20.08
N GLN A 4 -4.88 3.34 -19.18
CA GLN A 4 -3.75 4.20 -19.47
C GLN A 4 -2.48 3.47 -19.12
N ASN A 5 -1.44 3.77 -19.86
CA ASN A 5 -0.17 3.11 -19.63
C ASN A 5 0.67 3.92 -18.67
N PHE A 6 1.36 3.25 -17.80
CA PHE A 6 2.41 3.88 -17.03
C PHE A 6 3.44 2.81 -16.75
N SER A 7 4.62 3.22 -16.33
CA SER A 7 5.67 2.25 -16.06
C SER A 7 6.34 2.56 -14.75
N ILE A 8 6.84 1.52 -14.14
CA ILE A 8 7.60 1.64 -12.91
C ILE A 8 8.87 0.86 -13.06
N ARG A 9 9.83 1.16 -12.20
CA ARG A 9 11.05 0.39 -12.15
C ARG A 9 11.00 -0.54 -10.97
N THR A 10 11.48 -1.75 -11.18
CA THR A 10 11.59 -2.68 -10.08
C THR A 10 12.76 -3.59 -10.38
N ASP A 11 13.16 -4.39 -9.41
CA ASP A 11 14.30 -5.26 -9.63
C ASP A 11 13.88 -6.54 -10.34
N ALA A 12 14.88 -7.24 -10.87
CA ALA A 12 14.61 -8.43 -11.66
C ALA A 12 13.99 -9.55 -10.83
N ASP A 13 14.34 -9.64 -9.57
CA ASP A 13 13.80 -10.70 -8.72
C ASP A 13 12.31 -10.53 -8.52
N LYS A 14 11.88 -9.31 -8.28
CA LYS A 14 10.45 -9.06 -8.14
C LYS A 14 9.71 -9.32 -9.42
N LEU A 15 10.31 -8.94 -10.54
CA LEU A 15 9.67 -9.17 -11.82
C LEU A 15 9.49 -10.66 -12.07
N ASN A 16 10.51 -11.44 -11.76
CA ASN A 16 10.43 -12.89 -11.92
C ASN A 16 9.36 -13.49 -11.01
N GLU A 17 9.27 -13.01 -9.80
CA GLU A 17 8.24 -13.49 -8.88
C GLU A 17 6.85 -13.18 -9.40
N LEU A 18 6.67 -11.99 -9.94
CA LEU A 18 5.39 -11.62 -10.49
C LEU A 18 5.01 -12.50 -11.68
N ASP A 19 5.98 -12.77 -12.54
CA ASP A 19 5.72 -13.63 -13.69
C ASP A 19 5.37 -15.04 -13.26
N ASN A 20 6.07 -15.56 -12.27
CA ASN A 20 5.79 -16.90 -11.79
C ASN A 20 4.42 -16.98 -11.13
N LEU A 21 4.07 -15.95 -10.38
CA LEU A 21 2.77 -15.91 -9.74
C LEU A 21 1.66 -15.84 -10.79
N ALA A 22 1.86 -15.04 -11.82
CA ALA A 22 0.87 -14.92 -12.87
C ALA A 22 0.66 -16.27 -13.57
N LYS A 23 1.75 -16.98 -13.83
CA LYS A 23 1.64 -18.29 -14.44
C LYS A 23 0.89 -19.27 -13.55
N ALA A 24 1.20 -19.24 -12.26
CA ALA A 24 0.55 -20.15 -11.32
C ALA A 24 -0.94 -19.90 -11.25
N ARG A 25 -1.38 -18.68 -11.48
CA ARG A 25 -2.79 -18.35 -11.44
C ARG A 25 -3.43 -18.34 -12.82
N ASP A 26 -2.67 -18.63 -13.84
CA ASP A 26 -3.16 -18.61 -15.23
C ASP A 26 -3.70 -17.22 -15.57
N ARG A 27 -2.95 -16.20 -15.19
CA ARG A 27 -3.30 -14.82 -15.48
C ARG A 27 -2.09 -14.13 -16.07
N SER A 28 -2.31 -12.95 -16.63
CA SER A 28 -1.19 -12.16 -17.13
C SER A 28 -0.52 -11.43 -15.98
N ARG A 29 0.74 -11.04 -16.22
CA ARG A 29 1.43 -10.21 -15.24
C ARG A 29 0.66 -8.91 -15.00
N ASN A 30 0.14 -8.35 -16.07
CA ASN A 30 -0.64 -7.11 -15.96
C ASN A 30 -1.83 -7.28 -15.02
N PHE A 31 -2.50 -8.43 -15.11
CA PHE A 31 -3.63 -8.70 -14.22
C PHE A 31 -3.18 -8.75 -12.77
N VAL A 32 -2.09 -9.47 -12.52
CA VAL A 32 -1.59 -9.63 -11.15
C VAL A 32 -1.16 -8.30 -10.56
N VAL A 33 -0.48 -7.49 -11.36
CA VAL A 33 -0.02 -6.19 -10.89
C VAL A 33 -1.21 -5.28 -10.61
N ASN A 34 -2.21 -5.27 -11.47
CA ASN A 34 -3.39 -4.45 -11.23
C ASN A 34 -4.13 -4.89 -9.98
N GLU A 35 -4.21 -6.19 -9.75
CA GLU A 35 -4.82 -6.68 -8.54
C GLU A 35 -4.07 -6.20 -7.30
N ALA A 36 -2.75 -6.21 -7.38
CA ALA A 36 -1.93 -5.74 -6.27
C ALA A 36 -2.15 -4.25 -6.02
N ILE A 37 -2.23 -3.48 -7.09
CA ILE A 37 -2.47 -2.05 -6.96
C ILE A 37 -3.84 -1.79 -6.32
N ASP A 38 -4.85 -2.50 -6.77
CA ASP A 38 -6.18 -2.33 -6.19
C ASP A 38 -6.19 -2.63 -4.70
N ARG A 39 -5.50 -3.71 -4.34
CA ARG A 39 -5.42 -4.11 -2.94
C ARG A 39 -4.68 -3.08 -2.11
N TYR A 40 -3.57 -2.58 -2.63
CA TYR A 40 -2.78 -1.59 -1.94
C TYR A 40 -3.59 -0.32 -1.71
N LEU A 41 -4.26 0.16 -2.75
CA LEU A 41 -5.05 1.38 -2.64
C LEU A 41 -6.21 1.21 -1.66
N ALA A 42 -6.82 0.04 -1.65
CA ALA A 42 -7.90 -0.21 -0.70
C ALA A 42 -7.37 -0.18 0.73
N GLU A 43 -6.20 -0.74 0.95
CA GLU A 43 -5.60 -0.71 2.28
C GLU A 43 -5.27 0.69 2.71
N GLU A 44 -4.77 1.51 1.78
CA GLU A 44 -4.45 2.89 2.13
C GLU A 44 -5.70 3.69 2.46
N ARG A 45 -6.78 3.46 1.72
CA ARG A 45 -8.03 4.16 2.03
C ARG A 45 -8.56 3.74 3.40
N ALA A 46 -8.49 2.45 3.70
CA ALA A 46 -8.95 1.97 5.00
C ALA A 46 -8.13 2.56 6.14
N TRP A 47 -6.82 2.66 5.92
CA TRP A 47 -5.95 3.24 6.93
C TRP A 47 -6.27 4.71 7.14
N ALA A 48 -6.49 5.45 6.06
CA ALA A 48 -6.81 6.87 6.16
C ALA A 48 -8.13 7.08 6.91
N ASP A 49 -9.13 6.22 6.63
CA ASP A 49 -10.40 6.30 7.33
C ASP A 49 -10.22 6.03 8.82
N LYS A 50 -9.38 5.06 9.15
CA LYS A 50 -9.15 4.72 10.53
C LYS A 50 -8.46 5.86 11.27
N VAL A 51 -7.51 6.52 10.63
CA VAL A 51 -6.84 7.65 11.24
C VAL A 51 -7.83 8.80 11.47
N ARG A 52 -8.66 9.07 10.48
CA ARG A 52 -9.63 10.15 10.63
C ARG A 52 -10.61 9.88 11.77
N ALA A 53 -11.09 8.64 11.85
CA ALA A 53 -12.01 8.28 12.92
C ALA A 53 -11.32 8.38 14.28
N GLY A 54 -10.06 7.96 14.35
CA GLY A 54 -9.31 8.04 15.60
C GLY A 54 -9.06 9.46 16.03
N LEU A 55 -8.75 10.34 15.07
CA LEU A 55 -8.53 11.75 15.40
C LEU A 55 -9.80 12.40 15.91
N ALA A 56 -10.93 12.10 15.27
CA ALA A 56 -12.20 12.66 15.72
C ALA A 56 -12.53 12.18 17.12
N ALA A 57 -12.31 10.90 17.40
CA ALA A 57 -12.58 10.38 18.73
C ALA A 57 -11.63 10.97 19.77
N ALA A 58 -10.37 11.17 19.39
CA ALA A 58 -9.38 11.75 20.30
C ALA A 58 -9.75 13.18 20.64
N GLU A 59 -10.25 13.94 19.66
CA GLU A 59 -10.68 15.29 19.92
C GLU A 59 -11.86 15.33 20.87
N ALA A 60 -12.65 14.27 20.89
CA ALA A 60 -13.76 14.17 21.82
C ALA A 60 -13.35 13.66 23.21
N GLY A 61 -12.05 13.43 23.41
CA GLY A 61 -11.54 13.04 24.71
C GLY A 61 -11.27 11.56 24.89
N ASP A 62 -11.28 10.80 23.80
CA ASP A 62 -11.04 9.37 23.89
C ASP A 62 -9.53 9.10 23.85
N PHE A 63 -8.96 8.85 25.01
CA PHE A 63 -7.51 8.67 25.10
C PHE A 63 -7.07 7.35 24.45
N ALA A 64 -7.93 6.35 24.44
CA ALA A 64 -7.57 5.10 23.79
C ALA A 64 -7.46 5.30 22.28
N ALA A 65 -8.36 6.11 21.72
CA ALA A 65 -8.29 6.41 20.31
C ALA A 65 -7.04 7.21 19.97
N ALA A 66 -6.65 8.12 20.85
CA ALA A 66 -5.44 8.90 20.63
C ALA A 66 -4.21 8.00 20.59
N ALA A 67 -4.16 7.03 21.49
CA ALA A 67 -3.03 6.09 21.51
C ALA A 67 -3.01 5.25 20.25
N GLU A 68 -4.17 4.87 19.76
CA GLU A 68 -4.24 4.08 18.54
C GLU A 68 -3.75 4.87 17.34
N VAL A 69 -4.10 6.14 17.26
CA VAL A 69 -3.64 6.99 16.17
C VAL A 69 -2.12 7.12 16.22
N GLU A 70 -1.56 7.29 17.42
CA GLU A 70 -0.12 7.37 17.53
C GLU A 70 0.55 6.09 17.06
N ALA A 71 -0.03 4.95 17.38
CA ALA A 71 0.51 3.67 16.94
C ALA A 71 0.48 3.57 15.41
N LEU A 72 -0.59 4.07 14.80
CA LEU A 72 -0.70 4.07 13.35
C LEU A 72 0.36 4.95 12.71
N PHE A 73 0.58 6.14 13.27
CA PHE A 73 1.62 7.02 12.75
C PHE A 73 3.00 6.41 12.92
N GLY A 74 3.23 5.73 14.03
CA GLY A 74 4.50 5.05 14.24
C GLY A 74 4.77 4.02 13.16
N ARG A 75 3.75 3.23 12.81
CA ARG A 75 3.90 2.25 11.76
C ARG A 75 4.10 2.89 10.40
N PHE A 76 3.41 4.00 10.16
CA PHE A 76 3.58 4.71 8.91
C PHE A 76 5.00 5.25 8.78
N GLU A 77 5.54 5.82 9.85
CA GLU A 77 6.90 6.33 9.82
C GLU A 77 7.90 5.22 9.59
N ALA A 78 7.68 4.05 10.17
CA ALA A 78 8.57 2.92 9.94
C ALA A 78 8.55 2.51 8.47
N ARG A 79 7.38 2.51 7.85
CA ARG A 79 7.29 2.19 6.43
C ARG A 79 7.96 3.24 5.58
N ALA A 80 7.73 4.50 5.89
CA ALA A 80 8.29 5.59 5.12
C ALA A 80 9.80 5.66 5.27
N GLY A 81 10.33 5.16 6.36
CA GLY A 81 11.76 5.16 6.56
C GLY A 81 12.50 4.11 5.77
N LYS A 82 11.79 3.15 5.17
CA LYS A 82 12.45 2.16 4.37
C LYS A 82 12.84 2.72 3.02
N PRO A 83 14.04 2.40 2.55
CA PRO A 83 14.43 2.90 1.24
C PRO A 83 13.57 2.29 0.17
N GLU A 84 13.23 3.10 -0.80
CA GLU A 84 12.53 2.58 -1.91
C GLU A 84 13.42 1.83 -2.78
N PRO A 85 12.95 0.85 -3.44
CA PRO A 85 13.77 0.20 -4.42
C PRO A 85 14.14 1.23 -5.42
N GLU A 86 15.27 1.28 -5.71
CA GLU A 86 15.79 2.15 -6.46
C GLU A 86 15.31 2.54 -7.55
N ALA A 87 14.71 3.23 -7.51
CA ALA A 87 14.24 3.56 -8.55
C ALA A 87 14.92 4.47 -9.23
N ALA A 88 15.45 5.00 -8.87
CA ALA A 88 15.78 5.91 -9.49
C ALA A 88 16.76 6.21 -10.03
N LYS A 89 17.11 6.28 -10.38
CA LYS A 89 17.93 6.90 -10.90
C LYS A 89 18.43 6.43 -11.55
#